data_2498c5f5f117ae294280e03ca295f82e
#
_entry.id   2498c5f5f117ae294280e03ca295f82e
#
_cell.length_a   1.000
_cell.length_b   1.000
_cell.length_c   1.000
_cell.angle_alpha   90.00
_cell.angle_beta   90.00
_cell.angle_gamma   90.00
#
_symmetry.space_group_name_H-M   'P 1'
#
loop_
_entity.id
_entity.type
_entity.pdbx_description
1 polymer ?
#
loop_
_entity_poly.entity_id
_entity_poly.type
_entity_poly.pdbx_seq_one_letter_code
_entity_poly.pdbx_strand_id
1 'polypeptide(L)'
;STATCEILEFAAVRVEACGTLAREYTQVVRTRSPVPSFITRLTGITQAEIDRHGVPVVQAFSSFLAFVEDLPVFFHNASFDRRFLGAAADQTGLPFANPTHCTLALARRAWPELPSHKLDILARHVGASDPTHRALADVRTTVAVALAASSRLAAA
;
A
#
# COMPACT_ATOMS: atom_id res chain seq x y z
N SER A 1 18.81 -6.88 -3.43
CA SER A 1 19.43 -5.61 -3.04
C SER A 1 18.41 -4.47 -3.24
N THR A 2 18.07 -3.77 -2.17
CA THR A 2 17.15 -2.63 -2.19
C THR A 2 17.69 -1.45 -3.01
N ALA A 3 18.98 -1.45 -3.33
CA ALA A 3 19.64 -0.39 -4.08
C ALA A 3 19.23 -0.31 -5.57
N THR A 4 18.59 -1.37 -6.09
CA THR A 4 18.17 -1.44 -7.50
C THR A 4 16.66 -1.42 -7.69
N CYS A 5 15.88 -1.38 -6.61
CA CYS A 5 14.42 -1.35 -6.69
C CYS A 5 13.93 0.09 -6.64
N GLU A 6 13.42 0.58 -7.76
CA GLU A 6 12.79 1.89 -7.82
C GLU A 6 11.32 1.80 -7.44
N ILE A 7 10.80 2.87 -6.82
CA ILE A 7 9.39 3.00 -6.50
C ILE A 7 8.64 3.34 -7.80
N LEU A 8 7.60 2.59 -8.11
CA LEU A 8 6.81 2.78 -9.33
C LEU A 8 5.51 3.54 -9.07
N GLU A 9 4.94 3.40 -7.90
CA GLU A 9 3.62 3.96 -7.60
C GLU A 9 3.43 4.15 -6.10
N PHE A 10 2.78 5.26 -5.73
CA PHE A 10 2.21 5.44 -4.40
C PHE A 10 0.69 5.36 -4.50
N ALA A 11 0.06 4.71 -3.54
CA ALA A 11 -1.39 4.69 -3.42
C ALA A 11 -1.79 4.67 -1.95
N ALA A 12 -2.88 5.35 -1.65
CA ALA A 12 -3.46 5.37 -0.31
C ALA A 12 -4.96 5.61 -0.38
N VAL A 13 -5.67 5.15 0.63
CA VAL A 13 -7.11 5.39 0.80
C VAL A 13 -7.33 5.93 2.20
N ARG A 14 -8.09 7.00 2.32
CA ARG A 14 -8.59 7.50 3.60
C ARG A 14 -9.86 6.77 3.98
N VAL A 15 -9.92 6.35 5.24
CA VAL A 15 -11.08 5.65 5.80
C VAL A 15 -11.60 6.48 6.97
N GLU A 16 -12.90 6.77 6.96
CA GLU A 16 -13.56 7.45 8.08
C GLU A 16 -13.72 6.50 9.28
N ALA A 17 -13.93 7.06 10.45
CA ALA A 17 -14.12 6.28 11.67
C ALA A 17 -15.27 5.26 11.56
N CYS A 18 -16.28 5.53 10.73
CA CYS A 18 -17.38 4.61 10.46
C CYS A 18 -17.05 3.49 9.46
N GLY A 19 -15.82 3.48 8.89
CA GLY A 19 -15.39 2.50 7.90
C GLY A 19 -15.65 2.88 6.44
N THR A 20 -16.26 4.05 6.19
CA THR A 20 -16.51 4.52 4.82
C THR A 20 -15.22 5.01 4.16
N LEU A 21 -15.00 4.63 2.90
CA LEU A 21 -13.90 5.14 2.09
C LEU A 21 -14.18 6.60 1.71
N ALA A 22 -13.35 7.52 2.17
CA ALA A 22 -13.58 8.95 1.98
C ALA A 22 -12.87 9.50 0.75
N ARG A 23 -11.58 9.17 0.58
CA ARG A 23 -10.74 9.71 -0.50
C ARG A 23 -9.69 8.68 -0.91
N GLU A 24 -9.27 8.77 -2.16
CA GLU A 24 -8.21 7.93 -2.73
C GLU A 24 -7.09 8.80 -3.32
N TYR A 25 -5.87 8.30 -3.23
CA TYR A 25 -4.70 8.90 -3.85
C TYR A 25 -3.93 7.81 -4.60
N THR A 26 -3.51 8.12 -5.82
CA THR A 26 -2.60 7.27 -6.58
C THR A 26 -1.72 8.15 -7.48
N GLN A 27 -0.45 7.80 -7.59
CA GLN A 27 0.50 8.50 -8.44
C GLN A 27 1.61 7.57 -8.90
N VAL A 28 1.77 7.44 -10.20
CA VAL A 28 2.87 6.72 -10.83
C VAL A 28 4.12 7.59 -10.75
N VAL A 29 5.27 6.97 -10.49
CA VAL A 29 6.56 7.62 -10.33
C VAL A 29 7.41 7.42 -11.57
N ARG A 30 8.05 8.49 -12.05
CA ARG A 30 9.04 8.41 -13.12
C ARG A 30 10.29 7.71 -12.62
N THR A 31 10.69 6.64 -13.29
CA THR A 31 11.87 5.86 -12.94
C THR A 31 13.09 6.32 -13.73
N ARG A 32 14.29 6.10 -13.18
CA ARG A 32 15.57 6.37 -13.86
C ARG A 32 15.89 5.28 -14.85
N SER A 33 15.51 4.05 -14.54
CA SER A 33 15.75 2.86 -15.36
C SER A 33 14.48 2.39 -16.03
N PRO A 34 14.55 1.73 -17.19
CA PRO A 34 13.38 1.11 -17.81
C PRO A 34 12.72 0.10 -16.88
N VAL A 35 11.40 0.00 -16.93
CA VAL A 35 10.65 -0.98 -16.14
C VAL A 35 10.94 -2.38 -16.68
N PRO A 36 11.42 -3.31 -15.85
CA PRO A 36 11.61 -4.69 -16.29
C PRO A 36 10.29 -5.31 -16.74
N SER A 37 10.32 -6.10 -17.81
CA SER A 37 9.09 -6.69 -18.37
C SER A 37 8.32 -7.57 -17.37
N PHE A 38 9.03 -8.25 -16.46
CA PHE A 38 8.36 -9.09 -15.46
C PHE A 38 7.58 -8.24 -14.45
N ILE A 39 8.03 -7.02 -14.16
CA ILE A 39 7.31 -6.08 -13.29
C ILE A 39 6.02 -5.61 -13.98
N THR A 40 6.08 -5.29 -15.27
CA THR A 40 4.88 -4.96 -16.05
C THR A 40 3.89 -6.11 -16.06
N ARG A 41 4.36 -7.35 -16.23
CA ARG A 41 3.48 -8.53 -16.16
C ARG A 41 2.84 -8.70 -14.78
N LEU A 42 3.58 -8.41 -13.72
CA LEU A 42 3.09 -8.56 -12.35
C LEU A 42 2.11 -7.46 -11.96
N THR A 43 2.42 -6.21 -12.26
CA THR A 43 1.69 -5.03 -11.76
C THR A 43 0.73 -4.41 -12.76
N GLY A 44 0.92 -4.66 -14.05
CA GLY A 44 0.22 -3.97 -15.12
C GLY A 44 0.76 -2.58 -15.44
N ILE A 45 1.76 -2.08 -14.70
CA ILE A 45 2.36 -0.77 -14.97
C ILE A 45 3.31 -0.90 -16.17
N THR A 46 3.05 -0.14 -17.22
CA THR A 46 3.85 -0.14 -18.44
C THR A 46 4.83 1.02 -18.47
N GLN A 47 5.89 0.88 -19.28
CA GLN A 47 6.81 1.99 -19.53
C GLN A 47 6.08 3.20 -20.12
N ALA A 48 5.12 2.96 -21.02
CA ALA A 48 4.31 4.03 -21.60
C ALA A 48 3.50 4.81 -20.57
N GLU A 49 2.94 4.13 -19.59
CA GLU A 49 2.22 4.78 -18.47
C GLU A 49 3.16 5.64 -17.63
N ILE A 50 4.35 5.13 -17.32
CA ILE A 50 5.37 5.88 -16.56
C ILE A 50 5.82 7.10 -17.34
N ASP A 51 6.08 6.96 -18.63
CA ASP A 51 6.52 8.07 -19.49
C ASP A 51 5.46 9.15 -19.63
N ARG A 52 4.18 8.75 -19.64
CA ARG A 52 3.05 9.67 -19.83
C ARG A 52 2.59 10.32 -18.53
N HIS A 53 2.53 9.58 -17.45
CA HIS A 53 1.91 10.00 -16.19
C HIS A 53 2.85 10.04 -14.99
N GLY A 54 4.05 9.50 -15.12
CA GLY A 54 5.02 9.48 -14.04
C GLY A 54 5.54 10.88 -13.71
N VAL A 55 5.62 11.17 -12.42
CA VAL A 55 6.21 12.38 -11.89
C VAL A 55 7.48 12.07 -11.12
N PRO A 56 8.37 13.04 -10.88
CA PRO A 56 9.55 12.79 -10.05
C PRO A 56 9.15 12.24 -8.68
N VAL A 57 9.97 11.36 -8.12
CA VAL A 57 9.68 10.71 -6.82
C VAL A 57 9.46 11.72 -5.70
N VAL A 58 10.19 12.85 -5.71
CA VAL A 58 10.01 13.89 -4.70
C VAL A 58 8.62 14.51 -4.77
N GLN A 59 8.09 14.73 -5.95
CA GLN A 59 6.74 15.26 -6.15
C GLN A 59 5.68 14.24 -5.70
N ALA A 60 5.81 12.99 -6.12
CA ALA A 60 4.89 11.93 -5.74
C ALA A 60 4.87 11.70 -4.23
N PHE A 61 6.05 11.65 -3.61
CA PHE A 61 6.16 11.44 -2.18
C PHE A 61 5.64 12.64 -1.37
N SER A 62 5.94 13.86 -1.81
CA SER A 62 5.39 15.08 -1.20
C SER A 62 3.86 15.09 -1.23
N SER A 63 3.26 14.73 -2.36
CA SER A 63 1.80 14.63 -2.50
C SER A 63 1.22 13.53 -1.63
N PHE A 64 1.92 12.39 -1.54
CA PHE A 64 1.53 11.29 -0.64
C PHE A 64 1.53 11.76 0.82
N LEU A 65 2.59 12.43 1.26
CA LEU A 65 2.68 12.96 2.63
C LEU A 65 1.58 13.97 2.92
N ALA A 66 1.26 14.84 1.97
CA ALA A 66 0.15 15.79 2.09
C ALA A 66 -1.20 15.07 2.21
N PHE A 67 -1.37 13.95 1.50
CA PHE A 67 -2.60 13.17 1.55
C PHE A 67 -2.78 12.45 2.89
N VAL A 68 -1.73 11.86 3.44
CA VAL A 68 -1.80 11.12 4.72
C VAL A 68 -1.76 12.05 5.93
N GLU A 69 -1.32 13.29 5.77
CA GLU A 69 -1.20 14.28 6.86
C GLU A 69 -0.43 13.69 8.05
N ASP A 70 -0.97 13.79 9.27
CA ASP A 70 -0.41 13.21 10.49
C ASP A 70 -1.19 11.97 10.97
N LEU A 71 -2.08 11.44 10.11
CA LEU A 71 -2.93 10.32 10.45
C LEU A 71 -2.15 9.02 10.62
N PRO A 72 -2.63 8.09 11.43
CA PRO A 72 -2.09 6.73 11.47
C PRO A 72 -2.21 6.06 10.10
N VAL A 73 -1.16 5.36 9.68
CA VAL A 73 -1.10 4.70 8.38
C VAL A 73 -1.03 3.19 8.60
N PHE A 74 -1.89 2.46 7.89
CA PHE A 74 -2.00 1.01 7.97
C PHE A 74 -1.43 0.39 6.70
N PHE A 75 -0.63 -0.67 6.88
CA PHE A 75 -0.06 -1.45 5.78
C PHE A 75 -0.32 -2.93 6.00
N HIS A 76 -0.48 -3.68 4.93
CA HIS A 76 -0.40 -5.13 5.01
C HIS A 76 1.07 -5.54 4.92
N ASN A 77 1.63 -6.15 5.99
CA ASN A 77 3.05 -6.39 6.16
C ASN A 77 3.87 -5.09 6.29
N ALA A 78 3.59 -4.34 7.33
CA ALA A 78 4.12 -2.99 7.55
C ALA A 78 5.66 -2.88 7.55
N SER A 79 6.39 -3.94 7.90
CA SER A 79 7.86 -3.92 7.89
C SER A 79 8.43 -3.76 6.48
N PHE A 80 7.76 -4.33 5.48
CA PHE A 80 8.13 -4.19 4.07
C PHE A 80 7.89 -2.76 3.57
N ASP A 81 6.67 -2.27 3.79
CA ASP A 81 6.27 -0.93 3.33
C ASP A 81 7.06 0.19 4.00
N ARG A 82 7.38 0.03 5.29
CA ARG A 82 8.25 0.99 6.00
C ARG A 82 9.63 1.11 5.38
N ARG A 83 10.20 0.02 4.88
CA ARG A 83 11.49 0.08 4.18
C ARG A 83 11.42 0.89 2.90
N PHE A 84 10.34 0.76 2.13
CA PHE A 84 10.12 1.56 0.92
C PHE A 84 9.89 3.02 1.24
N LEU A 85 9.08 3.33 2.25
CA LEU A 85 8.86 4.71 2.68
C LEU A 85 10.13 5.34 3.27
N GLY A 86 10.92 4.56 4.02
CA GLY A 86 12.22 5.00 4.50
C GLY A 86 13.19 5.31 3.37
N ALA A 87 13.22 4.48 2.33
CA ALA A 87 14.03 4.74 1.14
C ALA A 87 13.57 5.99 0.40
N ALA A 88 12.25 6.22 0.29
CA ALA A 88 11.71 7.42 -0.31
C ALA A 88 12.08 8.67 0.52
N ALA A 89 11.98 8.60 1.84
CA ALA A 89 12.38 9.69 2.73
C ALA A 89 13.87 10.02 2.58
N ASP A 90 14.74 9.01 2.55
CA ASP A 90 16.18 9.18 2.38
C ASP A 90 16.50 9.80 1.01
N GLN A 91 15.86 9.31 -0.04
CA GLN A 91 16.08 9.77 -1.40
C GLN A 91 15.61 11.21 -1.63
N THR A 92 14.51 11.61 -1.00
CA THR A 92 13.88 12.92 -1.22
C THR A 92 14.22 13.96 -0.18
N GLY A 93 14.75 13.56 0.98
CA GLY A 93 14.95 14.44 2.13
C GLY A 93 13.66 14.80 2.86
N LEU A 94 12.53 14.20 2.51
CA LEU A 94 11.23 14.46 3.15
C LEU A 94 10.97 13.38 4.22
N PRO A 95 10.70 13.73 5.48
CA PRO A 95 10.51 12.76 6.53
C PRO A 95 9.12 12.09 6.47
N PHE A 96 9.07 10.79 6.75
CA PHE A 96 7.84 10.07 7.04
C PHE A 96 7.83 9.70 8.53
N ALA A 97 6.96 10.33 9.29
CA ALA A 97 6.91 10.19 10.75
C ALA A 97 5.56 9.73 11.29
N ASN A 98 4.62 9.35 10.43
CA ASN A 98 3.28 8.91 10.84
C ASN A 98 3.35 7.65 11.69
N PRO A 99 2.48 7.51 12.71
CA PRO A 99 2.28 6.21 13.37
C PRO A 99 1.88 5.15 12.34
N THR A 100 2.48 3.96 12.43
CA THR A 100 2.22 2.87 11.49
C THR A 100 1.64 1.66 12.20
N HIS A 101 0.71 0.98 11.54
CA HIS A 101 0.07 -0.23 12.01
C HIS A 101 0.09 -1.31 10.94
N CYS A 102 0.16 -2.57 11.38
CA CYS A 102 0.27 -3.71 10.48
C CYS A 102 -1.05 -4.48 10.41
N THR A 103 -1.72 -4.46 9.26
CA THR A 103 -2.96 -5.23 9.06
C THR A 103 -2.71 -6.73 9.04
N LEU A 104 -1.50 -7.17 8.69
CA LEU A 104 -1.10 -8.57 8.81
C LEU A 104 -1.12 -9.03 10.27
N ALA A 105 -0.56 -8.23 11.19
CA ALA A 105 -0.59 -8.52 12.61
C ALA A 105 -2.04 -8.53 13.15
N LEU A 106 -2.86 -7.60 12.70
CA LEU A 106 -4.28 -7.53 13.05
C LEU A 106 -5.03 -8.79 12.58
N ALA A 107 -4.81 -9.21 11.33
CA ALA A 107 -5.43 -10.40 10.75
C ALA A 107 -5.02 -11.69 11.49
N ARG A 108 -3.76 -11.81 11.89
CA ARG A 108 -3.28 -12.94 12.68
C ARG A 108 -4.00 -13.06 14.02
N ARG A 109 -4.32 -11.94 14.62
CA ARG A 109 -5.09 -11.90 15.88
C ARG A 109 -6.56 -12.24 15.66
N ALA A 110 -7.15 -11.74 14.58
CA ALA A 110 -8.56 -11.95 14.26
C ALA A 110 -8.86 -13.39 13.83
N TRP A 111 -7.97 -13.98 13.06
CA TRP A 111 -8.16 -15.32 12.47
C TRP A 111 -6.91 -16.20 12.66
N PRO A 112 -6.58 -16.56 13.90
CA PRO A 112 -5.38 -17.36 14.17
C PRO A 112 -5.44 -18.75 13.55
N GLU A 113 -6.62 -19.26 13.22
CA GLU A 113 -6.87 -20.57 12.64
C GLU A 113 -6.49 -20.67 11.15
N LEU A 114 -6.34 -19.54 10.45
CA LEU A 114 -6.03 -19.57 9.01
C LEU A 114 -4.59 -20.07 8.77
N PRO A 115 -4.37 -20.88 7.74
CA PRO A 115 -3.05 -21.42 7.43
C PRO A 115 -2.08 -20.37 6.89
N SER A 116 -2.61 -19.27 6.36
CA SER A 116 -1.84 -18.16 5.82
C SER A 116 -2.61 -16.86 5.98
N HIS A 117 -1.87 -15.78 6.19
CA HIS A 117 -2.43 -14.43 6.30
C HIS A 117 -1.91 -13.51 5.17
N LYS A 118 -1.55 -14.11 4.03
CA LYS A 118 -1.28 -13.37 2.81
C LYS A 118 -2.54 -12.67 2.35
N LEU A 119 -2.38 -11.53 1.66
CA LEU A 119 -3.51 -10.69 1.29
C LEU A 119 -4.54 -11.42 0.41
N ASP A 120 -4.10 -12.28 -0.52
CA ASP A 120 -4.99 -13.07 -1.37
C ASP A 120 -5.85 -14.07 -0.57
N ILE A 121 -5.26 -14.73 0.42
CA ILE A 121 -5.98 -15.66 1.30
C ILE A 121 -7.01 -14.91 2.16
N LEU A 122 -6.59 -13.78 2.73
CA LEU A 122 -7.47 -12.94 3.54
C LEU A 122 -8.60 -12.35 2.72
N ALA A 123 -8.32 -11.90 1.49
CA ALA A 123 -9.33 -11.38 0.58
C ALA A 123 -10.45 -12.39 0.34
N ARG A 124 -10.09 -13.63 0.05
CA ARG A 124 -11.07 -14.72 -0.12
C ARG A 124 -11.84 -15.00 1.16
N HIS A 125 -11.17 -14.99 2.28
CA HIS A 125 -11.80 -15.24 3.59
C HIS A 125 -12.87 -14.22 3.93
N VAL A 126 -12.65 -12.94 3.61
CA VAL A 126 -13.60 -11.85 3.91
C VAL A 126 -14.54 -11.54 2.74
N GLY A 127 -14.41 -12.23 1.61
CA GLY A 127 -15.25 -11.98 0.44
C GLY A 127 -14.87 -10.73 -0.35
N ALA A 128 -13.62 -10.26 -0.22
CA ALA A 128 -13.09 -9.15 -0.99
C ALA A 128 -12.48 -9.63 -2.31
N SER A 129 -12.20 -8.68 -3.21
CA SER A 129 -11.54 -8.97 -4.49
C SER A 129 -10.10 -9.42 -4.28
N ASP A 130 -9.63 -10.38 -5.11
CA ASP A 130 -8.24 -10.83 -5.09
C ASP A 130 -7.28 -9.65 -5.38
N PRO A 131 -6.10 -9.62 -4.73
CA PRO A 131 -5.07 -8.65 -5.06
C PRO A 131 -4.62 -8.75 -6.51
N THR A 132 -4.36 -7.60 -7.13
CA THR A 132 -3.94 -7.51 -8.54
C THR A 132 -2.48 -7.08 -8.67
N HIS A 133 -1.77 -6.87 -7.56
CA HIS A 133 -0.45 -6.25 -7.47
C HIS A 133 -0.41 -4.81 -8.00
N ARG A 134 -1.56 -4.22 -8.28
CA ARG A 134 -1.70 -2.79 -8.51
C ARG A 134 -1.99 -2.09 -7.19
N ALA A 135 -1.25 -1.01 -6.90
CA ALA A 135 -1.21 -0.41 -5.56
C ALA A 135 -2.60 -0.02 -5.02
N LEU A 136 -3.41 0.69 -5.81
CA LEU A 136 -4.72 1.15 -5.32
C LEU A 136 -5.69 -0.01 -5.08
N ALA A 137 -5.73 -1.00 -5.98
CA ALA A 137 -6.58 -2.18 -5.80
C ALA A 137 -6.19 -2.96 -4.54
N ASP A 138 -4.90 -3.13 -4.31
CA ASP A 138 -4.39 -3.85 -3.14
C ASP A 138 -4.65 -3.08 -1.84
N VAL A 139 -4.59 -1.74 -1.86
CA VAL A 139 -4.97 -0.90 -0.72
C VAL A 139 -6.46 -1.07 -0.40
N ARG A 140 -7.33 -1.06 -1.39
CA ARG A 140 -8.78 -1.29 -1.20
C ARG A 140 -9.05 -2.66 -0.57
N THR A 141 -8.36 -3.69 -1.02
CA THR A 141 -8.45 -5.04 -0.44
C THR A 141 -7.95 -5.04 1.01
N THR A 142 -6.85 -4.36 1.28
CA THR A 142 -6.31 -4.19 2.63
C THR A 142 -7.31 -3.51 3.56
N VAL A 143 -8.02 -2.49 3.09
CA VAL A 143 -9.09 -1.83 3.88
C VAL A 143 -10.18 -2.82 4.25
N ALA A 144 -10.68 -3.61 3.28
CA ALA A 144 -11.72 -4.61 3.54
C ALA A 144 -11.27 -5.63 4.59
N VAL A 145 -10.04 -6.10 4.50
CA VAL A 145 -9.45 -7.04 5.47
C VAL A 145 -9.33 -6.39 6.85
N ALA A 146 -8.82 -5.16 6.93
CA ALA A 146 -8.65 -4.45 8.20
C ALA A 146 -9.98 -4.19 8.90
N LEU A 147 -11.01 -3.78 8.16
CA LEU A 147 -12.36 -3.56 8.71
C LEU A 147 -12.98 -4.86 9.22
N ALA A 148 -12.87 -5.95 8.46
CA ALA A 148 -13.38 -7.26 8.86
C ALA A 148 -12.65 -7.79 10.10
N ALA A 149 -11.32 -7.65 10.14
CA ALA A 149 -10.51 -8.07 11.31
C ALA A 149 -10.89 -7.26 12.56
N SER A 150 -11.06 -5.95 12.44
CA SER A 150 -11.45 -5.09 13.54
C SER A 150 -12.84 -5.46 14.08
N SER A 151 -13.80 -5.73 13.19
CA SER A 151 -15.14 -6.19 13.58
C SER A 151 -15.08 -7.54 14.29
N ARG A 152 -14.27 -8.48 13.80
CA ARG A 152 -14.09 -9.79 14.43
C ARG A 152 -13.54 -9.67 15.85
N LEU A 153 -12.52 -8.83 16.06
CA LEU A 153 -11.90 -8.63 17.37
C LEU A 153 -12.82 -7.90 18.35
N ALA A 154 -13.63 -6.96 17.87
CA ALA A 154 -14.62 -6.27 18.69
C ALA A 154 -15.75 -7.17 19.15
N ALA A 155 -16.09 -8.22 18.39
CA ALA A 155 -17.15 -9.18 18.71
C ALA A 155 -16.69 -10.31 19.67
N ALA A 156 -15.40 -10.42 19.91
CA ALA A 156 -14.81 -11.47 20.74
C ALA A 156 -14.94 -11.18 22.23
#